data_68c676cc877c02a921bad6cd1cefb6fb
#
_entry.id   68c676cc877c02a921bad6cd1cefb6fb
#
_cell.length_a   1.000
_cell.length_b   1.000
_cell.length_c   1.000
_cell.angle_alpha   90.00
_cell.angle_beta   90.00
_cell.angle_gamma   90.00
#
_symmetry.space_group_name_H-M   'P 1'
#
loop_
_entity.id
_entity.type
_entity.pdbx_description
1 polymer ?
#
loop_
_entity_poly.entity_id
_entity_poly.type
_entity_poly.pdbx_seq_one_letter_code
_entity_poly.pdbx_strand_id
1 'polypeptide(L)'
;MRQNAIAYVANPPLIPDNSVDVVISNCVLNLVRPQDKKQLFSEIHRLLKRGGRAVISDIVCDENTTPEILHDPELWSGCISGAFREDTFLEMFEEAGFYGIEILSRQEQPWQVINGIEFRSVTVRAFKGKEGACWERNQAVIYQDPWKQVRDDDGHILHRGQRTAVCDKTYQIFTPPNSPYSHKIIPVPPYQDIPLELAQEFDCQRTQTRHPKESKGLDYQLTQTNNQTASSSSKSCC
;
A
#
# COMPACT_ATOMS: atom_id res chain seq x y z
N MET A 1 20.76 -26.93 -45.23
CA MET A 1 19.38 -26.60 -44.81
C MET A 1 19.44 -25.50 -43.79
N ARG A 2 19.05 -24.28 -44.14
CA ARG A 2 19.01 -23.13 -43.17
C ARG A 2 17.66 -23.19 -42.46
N GLN A 3 17.67 -23.43 -41.17
CA GLN A 3 16.48 -23.29 -40.35
C GLN A 3 16.19 -21.78 -40.18
N ASN A 4 15.10 -21.33 -40.79
CA ASN A 4 14.55 -20.00 -40.51
C ASN A 4 13.96 -20.02 -39.12
N ALA A 5 14.68 -19.42 -38.16
CA ALA A 5 14.10 -19.07 -36.86
C ALA A 5 13.05 -17.98 -37.13
N ILE A 6 11.77 -18.33 -36.99
CA ILE A 6 10.67 -17.37 -36.98
C ILE A 6 10.87 -16.56 -35.69
N ALA A 7 11.30 -15.31 -35.87
CA ALA A 7 11.31 -14.35 -34.76
C ALA A 7 9.86 -14.16 -34.28
N TYR A 8 9.59 -14.61 -33.09
CA TYR A 8 8.32 -14.33 -32.39
C TYR A 8 8.29 -12.82 -32.17
N VAL A 9 7.57 -12.11 -33.00
CA VAL A 9 7.26 -10.69 -32.76
C VAL A 9 6.28 -10.71 -31.57
N ALA A 10 6.80 -10.39 -30.40
CA ALA A 10 5.95 -10.23 -29.21
C ALA A 10 4.98 -9.09 -29.53
N ASN A 11 3.71 -9.41 -29.71
CA ASN A 11 2.68 -8.40 -29.85
C ASN A 11 2.74 -7.51 -28.60
N PRO A 12 2.69 -6.18 -28.78
CA PRO A 12 2.64 -5.28 -27.62
C PRO A 12 1.42 -5.63 -26.77
N PRO A 13 1.50 -5.47 -25.45
CA PRO A 13 0.39 -5.76 -24.57
C PRO A 13 -0.84 -4.92 -24.96
N LEU A 14 -2.01 -5.51 -24.87
CA LEU A 14 -3.28 -4.88 -25.28
C LEU A 14 -3.52 -3.56 -24.53
N ILE A 15 -3.10 -3.50 -23.28
CA ILE A 15 -3.17 -2.32 -22.42
C ILE A 15 -1.75 -1.95 -21.98
N PRO A 16 -1.31 -0.70 -22.21
CA PRO A 16 0.03 -0.27 -21.82
C PRO A 16 0.29 -0.29 -20.33
N ASP A 17 1.57 -0.37 -19.94
CA ASP A 17 2.01 -0.20 -18.57
C ASP A 17 1.64 1.19 -18.04
N ASN A 18 1.34 1.30 -16.73
CA ASN A 18 1.08 2.58 -16.05
C ASN A 18 0.01 3.44 -16.75
N SER A 19 -1.06 2.83 -17.24
CA SER A 19 -2.07 3.49 -18.07
C SER A 19 -3.39 3.74 -17.34
N VAL A 20 -3.68 3.02 -16.27
CA VAL A 20 -4.96 3.11 -15.56
C VAL A 20 -4.80 3.60 -14.12
N ASP A 21 -5.79 4.33 -13.63
CA ASP A 21 -5.78 4.88 -12.27
C ASP A 21 -6.39 3.90 -11.24
N VAL A 22 -7.31 3.06 -11.71
CA VAL A 22 -8.03 2.10 -10.84
C VAL A 22 -8.29 0.82 -11.60
N VAL A 23 -8.08 -0.32 -10.94
CA VAL A 23 -8.55 -1.63 -11.37
C VAL A 23 -9.58 -2.13 -10.36
N ILE A 24 -10.74 -2.54 -10.84
CA ILE A 24 -11.81 -3.10 -10.01
C ILE A 24 -12.13 -4.51 -10.51
N SER A 25 -12.20 -5.47 -9.59
CA SER A 25 -12.65 -6.84 -9.87
C SER A 25 -13.67 -7.28 -8.83
N ASN A 26 -14.67 -8.05 -9.26
CA ASN A 26 -15.67 -8.61 -8.37
C ASN A 26 -16.04 -10.03 -8.81
N CYS A 27 -15.79 -11.03 -7.96
CA CYS A 27 -16.09 -12.45 -8.17
C CYS A 27 -15.51 -13.03 -9.48
N VAL A 28 -14.30 -12.66 -9.86
CA VAL A 28 -13.65 -13.11 -11.10
C VAL A 28 -12.35 -13.89 -10.81
N LEU A 29 -11.62 -13.52 -9.75
CA LEU A 29 -10.31 -14.12 -9.48
C LEU A 29 -10.40 -15.62 -9.21
N ASN A 30 -11.46 -16.06 -8.58
CA ASN A 30 -11.66 -17.48 -8.23
C ASN A 30 -11.95 -18.35 -9.45
N LEU A 31 -12.29 -17.75 -10.59
CA LEU A 31 -12.45 -18.44 -11.88
C LEU A 31 -11.11 -18.58 -12.65
N VAL A 32 -10.07 -17.91 -12.18
CA VAL A 32 -8.73 -18.00 -12.77
C VAL A 32 -8.00 -19.22 -12.23
N ARG A 33 -7.32 -19.97 -13.11
CA ARG A 33 -6.59 -21.16 -12.72
C ARG A 33 -5.54 -20.81 -11.65
N PRO A 34 -5.32 -21.65 -10.63
CA PRO A 34 -4.40 -21.35 -9.53
C PRO A 34 -3.00 -20.90 -9.99
N GLN A 35 -2.44 -21.56 -11.01
CA GLN A 35 -1.11 -21.25 -11.55
C GLN A 35 -1.03 -19.88 -12.26
N ASP A 36 -2.15 -19.32 -12.70
CA ASP A 36 -2.21 -18.05 -13.45
C ASP A 36 -2.52 -16.84 -12.54
N LYS A 37 -2.93 -17.09 -11.29
CA LYS A 37 -3.35 -16.04 -10.36
C LYS A 37 -2.22 -15.06 -10.03
N LYS A 38 -1.01 -15.56 -9.79
CA LYS A 38 0.16 -14.71 -9.54
C LYS A 38 0.45 -13.78 -10.71
N GLN A 39 0.34 -14.29 -11.94
CA GLN A 39 0.49 -13.47 -13.15
C GLN A 39 -0.61 -12.40 -13.23
N LEU A 40 -1.85 -12.74 -12.88
CA LEU A 40 -2.95 -11.77 -12.88
C LEU A 40 -2.70 -10.60 -11.92
N PHE A 41 -2.25 -10.86 -10.68
CA PHE A 41 -1.90 -9.79 -9.73
C PHE A 41 -0.74 -8.93 -10.25
N SER A 42 0.28 -9.54 -10.85
CA SER A 42 1.39 -8.83 -11.50
C SER A 42 0.91 -7.95 -12.67
N GLU A 43 -0.04 -8.44 -13.47
CA GLU A 43 -0.64 -7.66 -14.56
C GLU A 43 -1.48 -6.49 -14.03
N ILE A 44 -2.28 -6.70 -13.00
CA ILE A 44 -3.03 -5.61 -12.35
C ILE A 44 -2.06 -4.52 -11.87
N HIS A 45 -0.97 -4.91 -11.22
CA HIS A 45 0.08 -3.98 -10.78
C HIS A 45 0.74 -3.27 -11.94
N ARG A 46 1.10 -3.97 -13.02
CA ARG A 46 1.72 -3.41 -14.23
C ARG A 46 0.86 -2.31 -14.86
N LEU A 47 -0.45 -2.56 -14.97
CA LEU A 47 -1.41 -1.65 -15.62
C LEU A 47 -1.61 -0.35 -14.83
N LEU A 48 -1.56 -0.41 -13.51
CA LEU A 48 -1.80 0.75 -12.65
C LEU A 48 -0.70 1.80 -12.79
N LYS A 49 -1.09 3.06 -12.83
CA LYS A 49 -0.19 4.20 -12.65
C LYS A 49 0.36 4.23 -11.23
N ARG A 50 1.47 4.90 -11.02
CA ARG A 50 1.96 5.21 -9.66
C ARG A 50 0.89 6.04 -8.92
N GLY A 51 0.56 5.63 -7.69
CA GLY A 51 -0.56 6.18 -6.91
C GLY A 51 -1.94 5.61 -7.30
N GLY A 52 -2.01 4.80 -8.33
CA GLY A 52 -3.21 4.05 -8.69
C GLY A 52 -3.52 2.93 -7.70
N ARG A 53 -4.74 2.42 -7.73
CA ARG A 53 -5.22 1.43 -6.77
C ARG A 53 -5.98 0.28 -7.41
N ALA A 54 -5.83 -0.91 -6.84
CA ALA A 54 -6.70 -2.04 -7.08
C ALA A 54 -7.77 -2.11 -5.98
N VAL A 55 -9.00 -2.43 -6.35
CA VAL A 55 -10.10 -2.76 -5.41
C VAL A 55 -10.70 -4.07 -5.89
N ILE A 56 -10.49 -5.11 -5.11
CA ILE A 56 -10.86 -6.48 -5.47
C ILE A 56 -11.78 -7.05 -4.40
N SER A 57 -12.95 -7.51 -4.84
CA SER A 57 -13.92 -8.21 -4.01
C SER A 57 -14.05 -9.62 -4.52
N ASP A 58 -13.83 -10.62 -3.66
CA ASP A 58 -14.01 -12.01 -4.02
C ASP A 58 -14.38 -12.87 -2.79
N ILE A 59 -14.71 -14.13 -3.03
CA ILE A 59 -14.95 -15.11 -1.98
C ILE A 59 -13.61 -15.67 -1.53
N VAL A 60 -13.39 -15.71 -0.22
CA VAL A 60 -12.24 -16.32 0.44
C VAL A 60 -12.70 -17.39 1.40
N CYS A 61 -11.79 -18.25 1.85
CA CYS A 61 -12.04 -19.30 2.83
C CYS A 61 -11.15 -19.14 4.06
N ASP A 62 -11.59 -19.68 5.19
CA ASP A 62 -10.83 -19.64 6.45
C ASP A 62 -9.75 -20.71 6.51
N GLU A 63 -9.96 -21.85 5.83
CA GLU A 63 -9.00 -22.97 5.76
C GLU A 63 -8.65 -23.30 4.30
N ASN A 64 -7.62 -24.11 4.10
CA ASN A 64 -7.25 -24.60 2.78
C ASN A 64 -8.37 -25.50 2.22
N THR A 65 -8.78 -25.25 0.98
CA THR A 65 -9.76 -26.09 0.29
C THR A 65 -9.23 -27.50 0.06
N THR A 66 -10.13 -28.48 0.20
CA THR A 66 -9.77 -29.89 -0.03
C THR A 66 -9.72 -30.23 -1.52
N PRO A 67 -9.05 -31.32 -1.94
CA PRO A 67 -9.02 -31.75 -3.34
C PRO A 67 -10.41 -31.96 -3.94
N GLU A 68 -11.37 -32.41 -3.13
CA GLU A 68 -12.78 -32.60 -3.57
C GLU A 68 -13.41 -31.27 -3.95
N ILE A 69 -13.21 -30.23 -3.14
CA ILE A 69 -13.70 -28.87 -3.43
C ILE A 69 -13.01 -28.29 -4.67
N LEU A 70 -11.68 -28.47 -4.76
CA LEU A 70 -10.87 -27.92 -5.87
C LEU A 70 -11.27 -28.48 -7.25
N HIS A 71 -11.75 -29.74 -7.29
CA HIS A 71 -12.08 -30.40 -8.56
C HIS A 71 -13.58 -30.47 -8.85
N ASP A 72 -14.41 -29.86 -8.02
CA ASP A 72 -15.86 -29.81 -8.22
C ASP A 72 -16.24 -28.73 -9.23
N PRO A 73 -16.84 -29.09 -10.39
CA PRO A 73 -17.18 -28.11 -11.43
C PRO A 73 -18.33 -27.17 -11.01
N GLU A 74 -19.24 -27.60 -10.16
CA GLU A 74 -20.34 -26.75 -9.68
C GLU A 74 -19.82 -25.71 -8.71
N LEU A 75 -18.96 -26.11 -7.78
CA LEU A 75 -18.28 -25.20 -6.86
C LEU A 75 -17.33 -24.25 -7.59
N TRP A 76 -16.70 -24.71 -8.68
CA TRP A 76 -15.89 -23.84 -9.53
C TRP A 76 -16.72 -22.74 -10.16
N SER A 77 -17.86 -23.08 -10.77
CA SER A 77 -18.76 -22.09 -11.36
C SER A 77 -19.36 -21.13 -10.33
N GLY A 78 -19.46 -21.57 -9.08
CA GLY A 78 -19.87 -20.78 -7.92
C GLY A 78 -18.76 -19.94 -7.28
N CYS A 79 -17.59 -19.81 -7.88
CA CYS A 79 -16.41 -19.09 -7.34
C CYS A 79 -15.85 -19.63 -6.02
N ILE A 80 -16.13 -20.90 -5.68
CA ILE A 80 -15.72 -21.54 -4.42
C ILE A 80 -14.42 -22.32 -4.59
N SER A 81 -14.34 -23.21 -5.61
CA SER A 81 -13.17 -24.09 -5.79
C SER A 81 -11.85 -23.32 -5.93
N GLY A 82 -11.91 -22.13 -6.52
CA GLY A 82 -10.75 -21.26 -6.67
C GLY A 82 -10.56 -20.28 -5.51
N ALA A 83 -11.31 -20.37 -4.40
CA ALA A 83 -11.16 -19.40 -3.32
C ALA A 83 -9.76 -19.45 -2.70
N PHE A 84 -9.21 -18.27 -2.45
CA PHE A 84 -8.01 -18.13 -1.62
C PHE A 84 -8.35 -18.30 -0.14
N ARG A 85 -7.39 -18.79 0.65
CA ARG A 85 -7.45 -18.57 2.09
C ARG A 85 -7.27 -17.07 2.38
N GLU A 86 -7.92 -16.54 3.44
CA GLU A 86 -7.99 -15.11 3.75
C GLU A 86 -6.61 -14.44 3.79
N ASP A 87 -5.63 -15.06 4.43
CA ASP A 87 -4.26 -14.54 4.51
C ASP A 87 -3.53 -14.60 3.15
N THR A 88 -3.64 -15.71 2.44
CA THR A 88 -3.01 -15.87 1.11
C THR A 88 -3.58 -14.88 0.09
N PHE A 89 -4.84 -14.47 0.24
CA PHE A 89 -5.41 -13.43 -0.60
C PHE A 89 -4.70 -12.08 -0.42
N LEU A 90 -4.32 -11.71 0.81
CA LEU A 90 -3.55 -10.50 1.07
C LEU A 90 -2.09 -10.64 0.61
N GLU A 91 -1.47 -11.80 0.83
CA GLU A 91 -0.10 -12.10 0.38
C GLU A 91 0.06 -11.92 -1.14
N MET A 92 -0.97 -12.22 -1.94
CA MET A 92 -0.93 -12.01 -3.39
C MET A 92 -0.70 -10.55 -3.78
N PHE A 93 -1.27 -9.62 -3.03
CA PHE A 93 -1.01 -8.19 -3.25
C PHE A 93 0.42 -7.81 -2.85
N GLU A 94 0.91 -8.31 -1.72
CA GLU A 94 2.28 -8.05 -1.24
C GLU A 94 3.31 -8.56 -2.25
N GLU A 95 3.18 -9.81 -2.69
CA GLU A 95 4.06 -10.43 -3.68
C GLU A 95 4.07 -9.69 -5.02
N ALA A 96 2.95 -9.08 -5.42
CA ALA A 96 2.86 -8.28 -6.63
C ALA A 96 3.46 -6.87 -6.48
N GLY A 97 3.87 -6.45 -5.27
CA GLY A 97 4.52 -5.17 -4.99
C GLY A 97 3.56 -4.04 -4.60
N PHE A 98 2.33 -4.35 -4.24
CA PHE A 98 1.39 -3.36 -3.70
C PHE A 98 1.79 -2.91 -2.29
N TYR A 99 1.23 -1.77 -1.88
CA TYR A 99 1.30 -1.27 -0.51
C TYR A 99 -0.07 -0.77 -0.04
N GLY A 100 -0.20 -0.48 1.27
CA GLY A 100 -1.43 0.04 1.84
C GLY A 100 -2.59 -0.91 1.64
N ILE A 101 -2.32 -2.20 1.83
CA ILE A 101 -3.29 -3.27 1.67
C ILE A 101 -4.28 -3.21 2.82
N GLU A 102 -5.55 -2.96 2.51
CA GLU A 102 -6.62 -2.79 3.49
C GLU A 102 -7.80 -3.70 3.18
N ILE A 103 -8.31 -4.35 4.21
CA ILE A 103 -9.62 -5.00 4.14
C ILE A 103 -10.68 -3.91 4.33
N LEU A 104 -11.36 -3.53 3.24
CA LEU A 104 -12.44 -2.55 3.28
C LEU A 104 -13.74 -3.13 3.82
N SER A 105 -13.98 -4.39 3.53
CA SER A 105 -15.17 -5.11 3.98
C SER A 105 -14.86 -6.60 4.09
N ARG A 106 -15.37 -7.22 5.14
CA ARG A 106 -15.37 -8.66 5.36
C ARG A 106 -16.74 -9.06 5.89
N GLN A 107 -17.39 -9.97 5.21
CA GLN A 107 -18.70 -10.47 5.64
C GLN A 107 -18.54 -11.23 6.98
N GLU A 108 -19.33 -10.84 7.99
CA GLU A 108 -19.25 -11.45 9.33
C GLU A 108 -19.68 -12.92 9.33
N GLN A 109 -20.84 -13.20 8.79
CA GLN A 109 -21.36 -14.56 8.65
C GLN A 109 -20.86 -15.19 7.35
N PRO A 110 -20.47 -16.46 7.35
CA PRO A 110 -20.11 -17.13 6.11
C PRO A 110 -21.30 -17.15 5.16
N TRP A 111 -21.01 -16.91 3.88
CA TRP A 111 -22.02 -17.05 2.83
C TRP A 111 -22.37 -18.54 2.64
N GLN A 112 -21.38 -19.42 2.78
CA GLN A 112 -21.54 -20.86 2.64
C GLN A 112 -20.54 -21.59 3.53
N VAL A 113 -20.90 -22.79 3.98
CA VAL A 113 -20.01 -23.72 4.71
C VAL A 113 -20.03 -25.05 3.97
N ILE A 114 -18.87 -25.53 3.53
CA ILE A 114 -18.72 -26.79 2.79
C ILE A 114 -17.63 -27.61 3.48
N ASN A 115 -17.97 -28.82 3.91
CA ASN A 115 -17.07 -29.72 4.63
C ASN A 115 -16.40 -29.06 5.87
N GLY A 116 -17.11 -28.13 6.53
CA GLY A 116 -16.59 -27.42 7.70
C GLY A 116 -15.80 -26.14 7.36
N ILE A 117 -15.44 -25.91 6.10
CA ILE A 117 -14.73 -24.72 5.63
C ILE A 117 -15.73 -23.60 5.39
N GLU A 118 -15.50 -22.42 5.96
CA GLU A 118 -16.32 -21.24 5.80
C GLU A 118 -15.89 -20.40 4.60
N PHE A 119 -16.83 -20.04 3.75
CA PHE A 119 -16.62 -19.15 2.60
C PHE A 119 -17.36 -17.83 2.81
N ARG A 120 -16.65 -16.71 2.61
CA ARG A 120 -17.20 -15.36 2.81
C ARG A 120 -16.65 -14.36 1.80
N SER A 121 -17.37 -13.29 1.56
CA SER A 121 -16.90 -12.19 0.73
C SER A 121 -15.95 -11.29 1.50
N VAL A 122 -14.81 -10.92 0.86
CA VAL A 122 -13.86 -9.94 1.34
C VAL A 122 -13.56 -8.95 0.22
N THR A 123 -13.52 -7.66 0.56
CA THR A 123 -13.09 -6.60 -0.37
C THR A 123 -11.77 -6.01 0.14
N VAL A 124 -10.77 -6.03 -0.72
CA VAL A 124 -9.43 -5.51 -0.44
C VAL A 124 -9.13 -4.34 -1.36
N ARG A 125 -8.52 -3.31 -0.81
CA ARG A 125 -7.90 -2.20 -1.55
C ARG A 125 -6.39 -2.24 -1.36
N ALA A 126 -5.65 -1.97 -2.43
CA ALA A 126 -4.19 -1.88 -2.40
C ALA A 126 -3.71 -0.85 -3.43
N PHE A 127 -2.52 -0.27 -3.21
CA PHE A 127 -1.98 0.83 -4.01
C PHE A 127 -0.66 0.45 -4.66
N LYS A 128 -0.36 1.05 -5.83
CA LYS A 128 0.94 0.98 -6.49
C LYS A 128 1.77 2.24 -6.22
N GLY A 129 3.08 2.12 -5.93
CA GLY A 129 3.94 3.29 -5.75
C GLY A 129 5.23 3.10 -4.96
N LYS A 130 5.62 1.87 -4.64
CA LYS A 130 6.88 1.56 -3.92
C LYS A 130 8.14 1.67 -4.79
N GLU A 131 7.99 1.82 -6.10
CA GLU A 131 9.10 1.82 -7.04
C GLU A 131 9.95 3.10 -6.94
N GLY A 132 11.22 2.98 -7.28
CA GLY A 132 12.16 4.09 -7.37
C GLY A 132 13.09 4.22 -6.17
N ALA A 133 14.06 5.14 -6.30
CA ALA A 133 15.09 5.38 -5.30
C ALA A 133 14.55 6.06 -4.04
N CYS A 134 15.29 5.89 -2.96
CA CYS A 134 15.01 6.53 -1.67
C CYS A 134 15.87 7.79 -1.53
N TRP A 135 15.25 8.96 -1.54
CA TRP A 135 15.94 10.25 -1.46
C TRP A 135 15.73 10.91 -0.10
N GLU A 136 16.81 11.48 0.43
CA GLU A 136 16.81 12.28 1.65
C GLU A 136 16.41 13.72 1.35
N ARG A 137 15.27 14.16 1.90
CA ARG A 137 14.77 15.54 1.76
C ARG A 137 14.44 16.18 3.10
N ASN A 138 15.04 15.74 4.19
CA ASN A 138 14.82 16.20 5.57
C ASN A 138 13.36 16.07 6.03
N GLN A 139 12.63 15.14 5.43
CA GLN A 139 11.25 14.82 5.77
C GLN A 139 11.18 13.87 6.97
N ALA A 140 10.11 13.97 7.72
CA ALA A 140 9.79 13.02 8.78
C ALA A 140 8.29 12.81 8.89
N VAL A 141 7.90 11.79 9.62
CA VAL A 141 6.52 11.50 9.98
C VAL A 141 6.42 11.23 11.47
N ILE A 142 5.24 11.48 12.04
CA ILE A 142 4.91 11.13 13.42
C ILE A 142 3.71 10.21 13.40
N TYR A 143 3.87 9.00 13.93
CA TYR A 143 2.76 8.10 14.15
C TYR A 143 1.95 8.56 15.37
N GLN A 144 0.63 8.72 15.21
CA GLN A 144 -0.26 9.29 16.23
C GLN A 144 -1.31 8.34 16.80
N ASP A 145 -1.43 7.15 16.23
CA ASP A 145 -2.46 6.18 16.58
C ASP A 145 -2.16 5.43 17.91
N PRO A 146 -3.09 4.66 18.49
CA PRO A 146 -3.05 4.24 19.89
C PRO A 146 -1.93 3.26 20.26
N TRP A 147 -1.33 2.56 19.32
CA TRP A 147 -0.30 1.59 19.64
C TRP A 147 1.04 2.26 19.97
N LYS A 148 1.83 1.64 20.83
CA LYS A 148 3.14 2.14 21.23
C LYS A 148 4.07 2.33 20.04
N GLN A 149 4.00 1.40 19.10
CA GLN A 149 4.72 1.42 17.83
C GLN A 149 4.00 0.55 16.81
N VAL A 150 4.25 0.82 15.53
CA VAL A 150 3.85 -0.04 14.41
C VAL A 150 5.06 -0.29 13.53
N ARG A 151 5.01 -1.37 12.75
CA ARG A 151 5.96 -1.67 11.71
C ARG A 151 5.21 -1.67 10.38
N ASP A 152 5.73 -0.96 9.38
CA ASP A 152 5.19 -0.99 8.04
C ASP A 152 5.69 -2.19 7.22
N ASP A 153 5.16 -2.36 6.02
CA ASP A 153 5.50 -3.49 5.13
C ASP A 153 6.96 -3.44 4.66
N ASP A 154 7.61 -2.28 4.68
CA ASP A 154 9.02 -2.09 4.33
C ASP A 154 9.97 -2.25 5.54
N GLY A 155 9.40 -2.50 6.71
CA GLY A 155 10.14 -2.76 7.95
C GLY A 155 10.48 -1.52 8.77
N HIS A 156 10.00 -0.32 8.40
CA HIS A 156 10.18 0.87 9.23
C HIS A 156 9.39 0.75 10.52
N ILE A 157 10.04 1.09 11.63
CA ILE A 157 9.38 1.11 12.96
C ILE A 157 9.01 2.54 13.29
N LEU A 158 7.71 2.80 13.42
CA LEU A 158 7.16 4.10 13.78
C LEU A 158 6.72 4.08 15.25
N HIS A 159 7.47 4.77 16.12
CA HIS A 159 7.09 4.95 17.52
C HIS A 159 6.09 6.10 17.67
N ARG A 160 5.05 5.89 18.47
CA ARG A 160 4.03 6.93 18.71
C ARG A 160 4.66 8.22 19.23
N GLY A 161 4.35 9.34 18.58
CA GLY A 161 4.81 10.67 18.96
C GLY A 161 6.27 10.98 18.58
N GLN A 162 7.04 10.02 18.08
CA GLN A 162 8.42 10.23 17.65
C GLN A 162 8.50 10.71 16.22
N ARG A 163 9.37 11.68 15.94
CA ARG A 163 9.71 12.10 14.57
C ARG A 163 10.59 11.05 13.92
N THR A 164 10.03 10.23 13.07
CA THR A 164 10.77 9.21 12.31
C THR A 164 11.18 9.79 10.97
N ALA A 165 12.47 9.79 10.68
CA ALA A 165 12.99 10.18 9.36
C ALA A 165 12.53 9.16 8.32
N VAL A 166 12.08 9.63 7.18
CA VAL A 166 11.65 8.80 6.05
C VAL A 166 12.17 9.37 4.75
N CYS A 167 12.39 8.51 3.76
CA CYS A 167 12.74 8.97 2.41
C CYS A 167 11.55 9.67 1.74
N ASP A 168 11.82 10.41 0.68
CA ASP A 168 10.79 11.12 -0.10
C ASP A 168 9.68 10.19 -0.57
N LYS A 169 10.03 9.01 -1.05
CA LYS A 169 9.07 7.99 -1.50
C LYS A 169 8.10 7.58 -0.38
N THR A 170 8.61 7.21 0.78
CA THR A 170 7.80 6.83 1.95
C THR A 170 6.95 8.01 2.44
N TYR A 171 7.52 9.22 2.42
CA TYR A 171 6.77 10.43 2.76
C TYR A 171 5.57 10.62 1.82
N GLN A 172 5.77 10.48 0.50
CA GLN A 172 4.72 10.58 -0.52
C GLN A 172 3.67 9.45 -0.40
N ILE A 173 4.03 8.30 0.13
CA ILE A 173 3.09 7.20 0.43
C ILE A 173 2.22 7.53 1.64
N PHE A 174 2.81 8.08 2.70
CA PHE A 174 2.12 8.24 3.99
C PHE A 174 1.27 9.48 4.12
N THR A 175 1.60 10.57 3.42
CA THR A 175 1.07 11.91 3.75
C THR A 175 -0.06 12.45 2.85
N PRO A 176 -0.31 11.96 1.62
CA PRO A 176 -1.43 12.47 0.83
C PRO A 176 -2.77 12.29 1.55
N PRO A 177 -3.71 13.23 1.41
CA PRO A 177 -5.02 13.15 2.11
C PRO A 177 -5.83 11.89 1.81
N ASN A 178 -5.64 11.30 0.64
CA ASN A 178 -6.29 10.06 0.20
C ASN A 178 -5.45 8.80 0.48
N SER A 179 -4.31 8.94 1.16
CA SER A 179 -3.50 7.81 1.58
C SER A 179 -4.24 6.99 2.67
N PRO A 180 -4.11 5.66 2.67
CA PRO A 180 -4.64 4.82 3.75
C PRO A 180 -4.02 5.13 5.12
N TYR A 181 -2.90 5.84 5.15
CA TYR A 181 -2.16 6.19 6.36
C TYR A 181 -2.44 7.61 6.87
N SER A 182 -3.09 8.48 6.08
CA SER A 182 -3.17 9.92 6.34
C SER A 182 -3.76 10.29 7.71
N HIS A 183 -4.70 9.50 8.23
CA HIS A 183 -5.30 9.71 9.56
C HIS A 183 -4.47 9.13 10.72
N LYS A 184 -3.44 8.34 10.43
CA LYS A 184 -2.54 7.71 11.41
C LYS A 184 -1.19 8.41 11.52
N ILE A 185 -0.89 9.29 10.57
CA ILE A 185 0.42 9.92 10.37
C ILE A 185 0.28 11.44 10.35
N ILE A 186 1.12 12.12 11.12
CA ILE A 186 1.31 13.57 11.04
C ILE A 186 2.53 13.82 10.16
N PRO A 187 2.39 14.53 9.02
CA PRO A 187 3.53 14.88 8.18
C PRO A 187 4.40 15.95 8.85
N VAL A 188 5.70 15.81 8.73
CA VAL A 188 6.69 16.80 9.18
C VAL A 188 7.55 17.19 7.97
N PRO A 189 7.08 18.15 7.17
CA PRO A 189 7.86 18.64 6.03
C PRO A 189 9.10 19.41 6.49
N PRO A 190 10.15 19.50 5.67
CA PRO A 190 11.27 20.39 5.95
C PRO A 190 10.83 21.85 5.84
N TYR A 191 11.52 22.74 6.56
CA TYR A 191 11.29 24.19 6.43
C TYR A 191 11.64 24.71 5.03
N GLN A 192 12.73 24.18 4.46
CA GLN A 192 13.13 24.44 3.08
C GLN A 192 13.09 23.13 2.31
N ASP A 193 12.41 23.13 1.19
CA ASP A 193 12.34 21.97 0.32
C ASP A 193 13.70 21.71 -0.34
N ILE A 194 14.12 20.46 -0.37
CA ILE A 194 15.33 20.02 -1.05
C ILE A 194 14.92 19.50 -2.42
N PRO A 195 15.34 20.13 -3.53
CA PRO A 195 15.10 19.62 -4.87
C PRO A 195 15.66 18.20 -5.04
N LEU A 196 14.99 17.36 -5.81
CA LEU A 196 15.43 15.97 -6.03
C LEU A 196 16.82 15.86 -6.62
N GLU A 197 17.23 16.84 -7.43
CA GLU A 197 18.54 16.90 -8.07
C GLU A 197 19.69 17.14 -7.06
N LEU A 198 19.34 17.68 -5.89
CA LEU A 198 20.29 17.95 -4.79
C LEU A 198 20.14 16.96 -3.63
N ALA A 199 19.14 16.09 -3.69
CA ALA A 199 18.87 15.11 -2.65
C ALA A 199 19.93 14.01 -2.64
N GLN A 200 20.37 13.62 -1.45
CA GLN A 200 21.24 12.48 -1.25
C GLN A 200 20.42 11.19 -1.12
N GLU A 201 21.09 10.06 -1.25
CA GLU A 201 20.46 8.76 -1.02
C GLU A 201 20.11 8.59 0.47
N PHE A 202 18.94 8.05 0.74
CA PHE A 202 18.43 7.78 2.09
C PHE A 202 18.54 6.28 2.40
N ASP A 203 19.17 5.94 3.53
CA ASP A 203 19.22 4.55 4.03
C ASP A 203 17.89 4.15 4.69
N CYS A 204 17.01 3.53 3.90
CA CYS A 204 15.70 3.05 4.35
C CYS A 204 15.77 1.82 5.28
N GLN A 205 16.93 1.18 5.43
CA GLN A 205 17.05 -0.01 6.29
C GLN A 205 17.16 0.35 7.77
N ARG A 206 17.40 1.63 8.08
CA ARG A 206 17.57 2.11 9.45
C ARG A 206 16.41 3.00 9.86
N THR A 207 15.73 2.62 10.95
CA THR A 207 14.83 3.54 11.63
C THR A 207 15.64 4.66 12.29
N GLN A 208 15.44 5.88 11.84
CA GLN A 208 16.17 7.06 12.31
C GLN A 208 15.19 8.07 12.92
N THR A 209 15.58 8.67 14.03
CA THR A 209 14.84 9.80 14.59
C THR A 209 15.33 11.08 13.94
N ARG A 210 14.41 11.86 13.37
CA ARG A 210 14.70 13.17 12.81
C ARG A 210 14.76 14.22 13.91
N HIS A 211 15.92 14.80 14.15
CA HIS A 211 16.03 15.90 15.09
C HIS A 211 15.27 17.14 14.54
N PRO A 212 14.52 17.89 15.37
CA PRO A 212 13.76 19.05 14.90
C PRO A 212 14.59 20.10 14.13
N LYS A 213 15.84 20.28 14.49
CA LYS A 213 16.77 21.22 13.79
C LYS A 213 17.05 20.80 12.34
N GLU A 214 17.08 19.50 12.05
CA GLU A 214 17.30 19.01 10.69
C GLU A 214 16.13 19.39 9.75
N SER A 215 14.88 19.25 10.22
CA SER A 215 13.70 19.65 9.44
C SER A 215 13.58 21.16 9.33
N LYS A 216 13.97 21.91 10.37
CA LYS A 216 13.84 23.37 10.41
C LYS A 216 14.98 24.11 9.71
N GLY A 217 16.14 23.45 9.53
CA GLY A 217 17.40 24.10 9.17
C GLY A 217 18.17 24.62 10.38
N LEU A 218 19.52 24.66 10.27
CA LEU A 218 20.40 25.02 11.40
C LEU A 218 20.17 26.45 11.89
N ASP A 219 19.81 27.36 10.99
CA ASP A 219 19.61 28.80 11.27
C ASP A 219 18.15 29.15 11.54
N TYR A 220 17.29 28.13 11.70
CA TYR A 220 15.89 28.37 11.95
C TYR A 220 15.69 29.07 13.29
N GLN A 221 15.19 30.30 13.24
CA GLN A 221 14.77 31.08 14.39
C GLN A 221 13.34 31.58 14.14
N LEU A 222 12.40 31.13 14.94
CA LEU A 222 11.08 31.74 14.98
C LEU A 222 11.14 32.95 15.89
N THR A 223 11.39 34.11 15.32
CA THR A 223 11.24 35.36 16.04
C THR A 223 9.74 35.73 16.02
N GLN A 224 9.07 35.51 17.14
CA GLN A 224 7.79 36.19 17.33
C GLN A 224 8.11 37.66 17.55
N THR A 225 8.01 38.47 16.53
CA THR A 225 7.92 39.90 16.70
C THR A 225 6.64 40.16 17.47
N ASN A 226 6.76 40.56 18.72
CA ASN A 226 5.68 41.04 19.56
C ASN A 226 5.17 42.39 19.00
N ASN A 227 4.54 42.39 17.85
CA ASN A 227 3.65 43.43 17.41
C ASN A 227 2.20 43.00 17.66
N GLN A 228 1.93 42.53 18.87
CA GLN A 228 0.60 42.52 19.40
C GLN A 228 0.44 43.71 20.31
N THR A 229 -0.07 44.80 19.75
CA THR A 229 -0.92 45.71 20.54
C THR A 229 -1.92 44.84 21.29
N ALA A 230 -1.85 44.95 22.60
CA ALA A 230 -2.64 44.18 23.52
C ALA A 230 -4.13 44.26 23.21
N SER A 231 -4.71 43.18 22.75
CA SER A 231 -6.11 42.87 22.99
C SER A 231 -6.12 41.62 23.89
N SER A 232 -6.43 41.87 25.15
CA SER A 232 -6.60 40.88 26.18
C SER A 232 -7.74 39.92 25.82
N SER A 233 -7.45 38.74 25.40
CA SER A 233 -8.33 37.60 25.53
C SER A 233 -7.49 36.41 26.01
N SER A 234 -7.65 36.08 27.27
CA SER A 234 -7.11 34.89 27.88
C SER A 234 -7.57 33.64 27.09
N LYS A 235 -6.70 33.09 26.26
CA LYS A 235 -6.88 31.74 25.76
C LYS A 235 -6.23 30.80 26.77
N SER A 236 -7.07 30.15 27.56
CA SER A 236 -6.72 29.00 28.37
C SER A 236 -6.07 27.94 27.49
N CYS A 237 -4.83 27.56 27.80
CA CYS A 237 -4.25 26.31 27.35
C CYS A 237 -4.88 25.17 28.15
N CYS A 238 -5.67 24.34 27.52
CA CYS A 238 -5.97 22.97 27.92
C CYS A 238 -5.56 22.03 26.81
#